data_c202ad1c7cd78cf1d566ba956ca08fe9
#
_entry.id   c202ad1c7cd78cf1d566ba956ca08fe9
#
_cell.length_a   1.000
_cell.length_b   1.000
_cell.length_c   1.000
_cell.angle_alpha   90.00
_cell.angle_beta   90.00
_cell.angle_gamma   90.00
#
_symmetry.space_group_name_H-M   'P 1'
#
loop_
_entity.id
_entity.type
_entity.pdbx_description
1 polymer ?
#
loop_
_entity_poly.entity_id
_entity_poly.type
_entity_poly.pdbx_seq_one_letter_code
_entity_poly.pdbx_strand_id
1 'polypeptide(L)'
;MNMPASRRTEGRGRLYDSVLDTIGNTPCIRLHRMAPAHVRLYVKAEFFNPASSVKDRLAVSIIEEAERRGELKPGQTVVEATSGNTGIGLAMVCAAKGYPLVVTMAESFSVERRRLMRFLGAQVVLTPRTAKALGMVQKAKELAAANGWFLARQFESEDNAKIHENTTARELMADFAGERLDYWVTGYGTGGTVTGVARVLRKERPDTRIVLSEPAVAQLLASGVAQHRDADHSPSGTHSAFTPHPIQGWTPDFIPYVLQESVDQHYYDELIPVTGPDAIACSRRLAVEEGIFTGISGGATVAVALQLAQRAPEGSVICCMLADTGERYLSTPLFEGVATEMTPEEEALSHSTPGYQLPAA
;
A
#
# COMPACT_ATOMS: atom_id res chain seq x y z
N MET A 1 -20.37 -34.53 -4.73
CA MET A 1 -19.97 -33.12 -4.57
C MET A 1 -21.20 -32.36 -4.11
N ASN A 2 -21.22 -31.84 -2.88
CA ASN A 2 -22.30 -30.97 -2.45
C ASN A 2 -22.16 -29.64 -3.21
N MET A 3 -23.17 -29.29 -4.00
CA MET A 3 -23.26 -27.96 -4.59
C MET A 3 -23.19 -26.91 -3.47
N PRO A 4 -22.35 -25.88 -3.59
CA PRO A 4 -22.34 -24.82 -2.59
C PRO A 4 -23.73 -24.17 -2.54
N ALA A 5 -24.23 -23.90 -1.34
CA ALA A 5 -25.48 -23.17 -1.15
C ALA A 5 -25.44 -21.84 -1.91
N SER A 6 -26.56 -21.42 -2.50
CA SER A 6 -26.64 -20.14 -3.18
C SER A 6 -26.12 -19.01 -2.27
N ARG A 7 -25.25 -18.15 -2.81
CA ARG A 7 -24.71 -17.00 -2.05
C ARG A 7 -25.86 -16.12 -1.57
N ARG A 8 -25.84 -15.77 -0.29
CA ARG A 8 -26.74 -14.80 0.34
C ARG A 8 -25.90 -13.73 1.00
N THR A 9 -26.40 -12.52 1.06
CA THR A 9 -25.78 -11.40 1.78
C THR A 9 -26.80 -10.82 2.75
N GLU A 10 -26.36 -10.50 3.95
CA GLU A 10 -27.22 -9.92 5.00
C GLU A 10 -27.17 -8.39 5.04
N GLY A 11 -26.37 -7.77 4.15
CA GLY A 11 -26.06 -6.35 4.21
C GLY A 11 -25.12 -6.01 5.38
N ARG A 12 -24.79 -4.74 5.53
CA ARG A 12 -23.91 -4.26 6.62
C ARG A 12 -24.70 -3.81 7.87
N GLY A 13 -26.02 -3.86 7.83
CA GLY A 13 -26.92 -3.52 8.95
C GLY A 13 -26.91 -2.04 9.34
N ARG A 14 -26.28 -1.17 8.54
CA ARG A 14 -26.21 0.29 8.80
C ARG A 14 -26.11 1.10 7.52
N LEU A 15 -26.49 2.37 7.59
CA LEU A 15 -26.19 3.41 6.62
C LEU A 15 -24.93 4.16 7.06
N TYR A 16 -24.25 4.78 6.13
CA TYR A 16 -23.04 5.56 6.36
C TYR A 16 -23.30 7.02 5.99
N ASP A 17 -22.87 7.96 6.81
CA ASP A 17 -23.01 9.40 6.56
C ASP A 17 -21.95 9.91 5.59
N SER A 18 -20.81 9.25 5.54
CA SER A 18 -19.68 9.61 4.67
C SER A 18 -19.02 8.37 4.08
N VAL A 19 -18.39 8.53 2.90
CA VAL A 19 -17.48 7.52 2.34
C VAL A 19 -16.31 7.22 3.30
N LEU A 20 -15.91 8.19 4.12
CA LEU A 20 -14.83 8.05 5.10
C LEU A 20 -15.14 7.02 6.18
N ASP A 21 -16.43 6.85 6.54
CA ASP A 21 -16.88 5.85 7.53
C ASP A 21 -16.76 4.40 7.01
N THR A 22 -16.47 4.22 5.74
CA THR A 22 -16.26 2.90 5.11
C THR A 22 -14.79 2.48 5.10
N ILE A 23 -13.87 3.36 5.54
CA ILE A 23 -12.43 3.05 5.59
C ILE A 23 -12.17 2.00 6.69
N GLY A 24 -11.35 1.02 6.36
CA GLY A 24 -11.00 -0.05 7.28
C GLY A 24 -11.93 -1.27 7.20
N ASN A 25 -11.85 -2.12 8.22
CA ASN A 25 -12.53 -3.42 8.25
C ASN A 25 -12.32 -4.24 6.97
N THR A 26 -11.09 -4.21 6.46
CA THR A 26 -10.69 -4.94 5.26
C THR A 26 -10.56 -6.44 5.56
N PRO A 27 -10.93 -7.34 4.64
CA PRO A 27 -10.93 -8.76 4.91
C PRO A 27 -9.52 -9.37 4.94
N CYS A 28 -9.36 -10.43 5.75
CA CYS A 28 -8.29 -11.41 5.61
C CYS A 28 -8.78 -12.55 4.72
N ILE A 29 -8.13 -12.77 3.57
CA ILE A 29 -8.54 -13.76 2.55
C ILE A 29 -7.51 -14.87 2.52
N ARG A 30 -7.97 -16.15 2.61
CA ARG A 30 -7.09 -17.31 2.52
C ARG A 30 -6.68 -17.58 1.08
N LEU A 31 -5.39 -17.82 0.85
CA LEU A 31 -4.89 -18.35 -0.42
C LEU A 31 -4.97 -19.89 -0.38
N HIS A 32 -5.58 -20.47 -1.41
CA HIS A 32 -5.82 -21.91 -1.48
C HIS A 32 -4.95 -22.62 -2.50
N ARG A 33 -4.63 -21.93 -3.61
CA ARG A 33 -3.93 -22.56 -4.75
C ARG A 33 -2.43 -22.26 -4.73
N MET A 34 -2.05 -21.11 -4.21
CA MET A 34 -0.65 -20.69 -4.14
C MET A 34 0.05 -21.16 -2.87
N ALA A 35 -0.68 -21.30 -1.76
CA ALA A 35 -0.11 -21.69 -0.46
C ALA A 35 0.30 -23.16 -0.43
N PRO A 36 1.48 -23.52 0.13
CA PRO A 36 1.81 -24.92 0.43
C PRO A 36 0.79 -25.56 1.37
N ALA A 37 0.48 -26.85 1.17
CA ALA A 37 -0.58 -27.55 1.89
C ALA A 37 -0.38 -27.62 3.41
N HIS A 38 0.86 -27.55 3.88
CA HIS A 38 1.21 -27.67 5.30
C HIS A 38 1.06 -26.36 6.09
N VAL A 39 0.75 -25.23 5.42
CA VAL A 39 0.53 -23.92 6.08
C VAL A 39 -0.81 -23.32 5.68
N ARG A 40 -1.29 -22.35 6.46
CA ARG A 40 -2.42 -21.50 6.11
C ARG A 40 -1.90 -20.10 5.85
N LEU A 41 -2.01 -19.63 4.61
CA LEU A 41 -1.58 -18.31 4.18
C LEU A 41 -2.79 -17.42 3.91
N TYR A 42 -2.82 -16.27 4.58
CA TYR A 42 -3.85 -15.24 4.44
C TYR A 42 -3.26 -13.94 3.93
N VAL A 43 -4.08 -13.16 3.25
CA VAL A 43 -3.73 -11.82 2.79
C VAL A 43 -4.72 -10.80 3.38
N LYS A 44 -4.22 -9.74 4.01
CA LYS A 44 -5.01 -8.59 4.46
C LYS A 44 -5.21 -7.66 3.28
N ALA A 45 -6.42 -7.63 2.73
CA ALA A 45 -6.72 -7.02 1.43
C ALA A 45 -7.13 -5.54 1.56
N GLU A 46 -6.14 -4.64 1.64
CA GLU A 46 -6.35 -3.20 1.81
C GLU A 46 -6.98 -2.51 0.58
N PHE A 47 -7.07 -3.18 -0.55
CA PHE A 47 -7.81 -2.67 -1.71
C PHE A 47 -9.34 -2.68 -1.53
N PHE A 48 -9.87 -3.21 -0.43
CA PHE A 48 -11.27 -3.06 -0.04
C PHE A 48 -11.59 -1.69 0.60
N ASN A 49 -10.59 -0.87 0.88
CA ASN A 49 -10.83 0.53 1.24
C ASN A 49 -11.47 1.30 0.06
N PRO A 50 -12.24 2.39 0.31
CA PRO A 50 -13.04 3.07 -0.72
C PRO A 50 -12.22 3.66 -1.88
N ALA A 51 -11.01 4.15 -1.62
CA ALA A 51 -10.07 4.53 -2.69
C ALA A 51 -9.05 3.41 -2.99
N SER A 52 -9.38 2.17 -2.67
CA SER A 52 -8.68 0.94 -3.03
C SER A 52 -7.23 0.86 -2.58
N SER A 53 -6.89 1.42 -1.42
CA SER A 53 -5.56 1.25 -0.84
C SER A 53 -5.49 1.45 0.68
N VAL A 54 -4.41 0.93 1.27
CA VAL A 54 -4.03 1.15 2.67
C VAL A 54 -3.86 2.63 3.04
N LYS A 55 -3.62 3.50 2.08
CA LYS A 55 -3.39 4.94 2.29
C LYS A 55 -4.65 5.72 2.60
N ASP A 56 -5.82 5.14 2.40
CA ASP A 56 -7.08 5.74 2.81
C ASP A 56 -7.11 5.94 4.34
N ARG A 57 -6.56 4.96 5.09
CA ARG A 57 -6.41 5.04 6.55
C ARG A 57 -5.50 6.18 6.99
N LEU A 58 -4.31 6.26 6.39
CA LEU A 58 -3.36 7.34 6.64
C LEU A 58 -3.97 8.71 6.33
N ALA A 59 -4.63 8.84 5.18
CA ALA A 59 -5.19 10.10 4.72
C ALA A 59 -6.27 10.64 5.67
N VAL A 60 -7.23 9.79 6.08
CA VAL A 60 -8.28 10.22 7.01
C VAL A 60 -7.68 10.57 8.38
N SER A 61 -6.72 9.78 8.88
CA SER A 61 -6.10 10.02 10.17
C SER A 61 -5.36 11.35 10.25
N ILE A 62 -4.50 11.65 9.27
CA ILE A 62 -3.76 12.91 9.27
C ILE A 62 -4.71 14.12 9.26
N ILE A 63 -5.75 14.09 8.44
CA ILE A 63 -6.69 15.20 8.33
C ILE A 63 -7.51 15.36 9.62
N GLU A 64 -8.11 14.28 10.12
CA GLU A 64 -8.97 14.35 11.31
C GLU A 64 -8.21 14.68 12.59
N GLU A 65 -7.00 14.14 12.75
CA GLU A 65 -6.17 14.48 13.89
C GLU A 65 -5.66 15.92 13.84
N ALA A 66 -5.33 16.43 12.65
CA ALA A 66 -4.96 17.84 12.47
C ALA A 66 -6.14 18.79 12.75
N GLU A 67 -7.36 18.43 12.34
CA GLU A 67 -8.59 19.15 12.72
C GLU A 67 -8.78 19.17 14.24
N ARG A 68 -8.66 17.99 14.87
CA ARG A 68 -8.84 17.85 16.33
C ARG A 68 -7.83 18.65 17.13
N ARG A 69 -6.59 18.79 16.65
CA ARG A 69 -5.55 19.62 17.27
C ARG A 69 -5.63 21.10 16.90
N GLY A 70 -6.52 21.48 15.94
CA GLY A 70 -6.63 22.85 15.45
C GLY A 70 -5.47 23.29 14.54
N GLU A 71 -4.68 22.34 14.04
CA GLU A 71 -3.57 22.58 13.11
C GLU A 71 -4.07 22.80 11.69
N LEU A 72 -5.13 22.10 11.29
CA LEU A 72 -5.85 22.30 10.03
C LEU A 72 -7.15 23.07 10.28
N LYS A 73 -7.27 24.22 9.66
CA LYS A 73 -8.45 25.09 9.79
C LYS A 73 -9.44 24.85 8.64
N PRO A 74 -10.76 25.04 8.87
CA PRO A 74 -11.75 24.93 7.81
C PRO A 74 -11.38 25.76 6.57
N GLY A 75 -11.42 25.14 5.38
CA GLY A 75 -11.09 25.78 4.11
C GLY A 75 -9.59 26.03 3.85
N GLN A 76 -8.69 25.68 4.78
CA GLN A 76 -7.25 25.78 4.57
C GLN A 76 -6.81 24.73 3.54
N THR A 77 -5.91 25.11 2.63
CA THR A 77 -5.36 24.17 1.65
C THR A 77 -4.42 23.16 2.32
N VAL A 78 -4.62 21.89 1.99
CA VAL A 78 -3.72 20.79 2.35
C VAL A 78 -2.68 20.61 1.25
N VAL A 79 -1.42 20.36 1.59
CA VAL A 79 -0.38 20.04 0.62
C VAL A 79 0.39 18.79 1.06
N GLU A 80 0.77 17.92 0.10
CA GLU A 80 1.56 16.72 0.35
C GLU A 80 2.46 16.37 -0.83
N ALA A 81 3.63 15.80 -0.51
CA ALA A 81 4.56 15.24 -1.48
C ALA A 81 4.25 13.74 -1.69
N THR A 82 3.65 13.39 -2.82
CA THR A 82 3.31 11.99 -3.08
C THR A 82 3.15 11.71 -4.57
N SER A 83 3.56 10.52 -4.98
CA SER A 83 3.39 10.03 -6.35
C SER A 83 2.33 8.94 -6.48
N GLY A 84 1.64 8.60 -5.40
CA GLY A 84 0.82 7.40 -5.39
C GLY A 84 -0.45 7.48 -4.55
N ASN A 85 -0.70 6.39 -3.86
CA ASN A 85 -1.93 6.13 -3.12
C ASN A 85 -2.25 7.16 -2.04
N THR A 86 -1.23 7.73 -1.39
CA THR A 86 -1.45 8.81 -0.40
C THR A 86 -2.12 10.02 -1.03
N GLY A 87 -1.68 10.43 -2.23
CA GLY A 87 -2.31 11.54 -2.95
C GLY A 87 -3.76 11.25 -3.33
N ILE A 88 -4.08 10.01 -3.71
CA ILE A 88 -5.44 9.59 -4.03
C ILE A 88 -6.32 9.55 -2.76
N GLY A 89 -5.80 8.97 -1.67
CA GLY A 89 -6.49 8.94 -0.38
C GLY A 89 -6.75 10.35 0.16
N LEU A 90 -5.73 11.23 0.16
CA LEU A 90 -5.90 12.63 0.55
C LEU A 90 -6.90 13.36 -0.35
N ALA A 91 -6.89 13.10 -1.67
CA ALA A 91 -7.85 13.73 -2.57
C ALA A 91 -9.29 13.31 -2.24
N MET A 92 -9.53 12.04 -1.94
CA MET A 92 -10.84 11.54 -1.48
C MET A 92 -11.25 12.19 -0.15
N VAL A 93 -10.36 12.20 0.85
CA VAL A 93 -10.66 12.76 2.18
C VAL A 93 -10.91 14.26 2.10
N CYS A 94 -10.05 15.00 1.38
CA CYS A 94 -10.20 16.45 1.22
C CYS A 94 -11.48 16.80 0.44
N ALA A 95 -11.83 16.04 -0.60
CA ALA A 95 -13.09 16.22 -1.31
C ALA A 95 -14.30 16.00 -0.40
N ALA A 96 -14.30 14.93 0.40
CA ALA A 96 -15.39 14.61 1.33
C ALA A 96 -15.55 15.66 2.45
N LYS A 97 -14.44 16.28 2.89
CA LYS A 97 -14.42 17.27 3.99
C LYS A 97 -14.40 18.73 3.51
N GLY A 98 -14.33 18.99 2.20
CA GLY A 98 -14.35 20.34 1.62
C GLY A 98 -13.01 21.09 1.72
N TYR A 99 -11.87 20.40 1.78
CA TYR A 99 -10.54 21.01 1.77
C TYR A 99 -9.96 21.07 0.35
N PRO A 100 -9.39 22.22 -0.07
CA PRO A 100 -8.53 22.24 -1.25
C PRO A 100 -7.27 21.38 -1.02
N LEU A 101 -6.86 20.61 -2.03
CA LEU A 101 -5.64 19.81 -1.99
C LEU A 101 -4.67 20.16 -3.10
N VAL A 102 -3.40 20.30 -2.76
CA VAL A 102 -2.27 20.39 -3.66
C VAL A 102 -1.33 19.20 -3.44
N VAL A 103 -0.98 18.53 -4.52
CA VAL A 103 -0.02 17.40 -4.49
C VAL A 103 1.21 17.78 -5.30
N THR A 104 2.39 17.62 -4.72
CA THR A 104 3.66 17.72 -5.47
C THR A 104 4.10 16.33 -5.90
N MET A 105 4.43 16.17 -7.18
CA MET A 105 4.71 14.87 -7.79
C MET A 105 5.77 14.99 -8.88
N ALA A 106 6.78 14.10 -8.89
CA ALA A 106 7.75 14.12 -9.97
C ALA A 106 7.12 13.73 -11.32
N GLU A 107 7.57 14.39 -12.39
CA GLU A 107 7.03 14.23 -13.75
C GLU A 107 7.19 12.81 -14.32
N SER A 108 8.08 12.01 -13.76
CA SER A 108 8.35 10.63 -14.18
C SER A 108 7.30 9.62 -13.70
N PHE A 109 6.42 9.99 -12.75
CA PHE A 109 5.43 9.08 -12.20
C PHE A 109 4.15 9.00 -13.04
N SER A 110 3.31 8.00 -12.75
CA SER A 110 2.13 7.59 -13.50
C SER A 110 1.17 8.75 -13.85
N VAL A 111 0.82 8.83 -15.14
CA VAL A 111 -0.17 9.79 -15.66
C VAL A 111 -1.56 9.44 -15.13
N GLU A 112 -1.89 8.17 -14.96
CA GLU A 112 -3.18 7.68 -14.47
C GLU A 112 -3.43 8.20 -13.06
N ARG A 113 -2.43 8.14 -12.17
CA ARG A 113 -2.54 8.66 -10.79
C ARG A 113 -2.76 10.16 -10.76
N ARG A 114 -2.13 10.93 -11.67
CA ARG A 114 -2.40 12.37 -11.81
C ARG A 114 -3.84 12.63 -12.20
N ARG A 115 -4.39 11.81 -13.13
CA ARG A 115 -5.80 11.90 -13.56
C ARG A 115 -6.74 11.57 -12.41
N LEU A 116 -6.48 10.52 -11.64
CA LEU A 116 -7.28 10.15 -10.47
C LEU A 116 -7.32 11.26 -9.42
N MET A 117 -6.16 11.80 -9.05
CA MET A 117 -6.09 12.90 -8.07
C MET A 117 -6.84 14.14 -8.56
N ARG A 118 -6.65 14.55 -9.84
CA ARG A 118 -7.39 15.67 -10.43
C ARG A 118 -8.89 15.42 -10.54
N PHE A 119 -9.29 14.21 -10.86
CA PHE A 119 -10.70 13.84 -10.90
C PHE A 119 -11.39 13.97 -9.54
N LEU A 120 -10.64 13.73 -8.46
CA LEU A 120 -11.07 13.94 -7.07
C LEU A 120 -10.90 15.41 -6.60
N GLY A 121 -10.54 16.34 -7.49
CA GLY A 121 -10.46 17.76 -7.20
C GLY A 121 -9.08 18.29 -6.78
N ALA A 122 -8.05 17.44 -6.69
CA ALA A 122 -6.71 17.91 -6.32
C ALA A 122 -6.00 18.67 -7.44
N GLN A 123 -5.21 19.66 -7.07
CA GLN A 123 -4.21 20.28 -7.95
C GLN A 123 -2.90 19.48 -7.89
N VAL A 124 -2.29 19.20 -9.04
CA VAL A 124 -1.04 18.44 -9.13
C VAL A 124 0.06 19.33 -9.70
N VAL A 125 1.04 19.64 -8.86
CA VAL A 125 2.25 20.38 -9.20
C VAL A 125 3.36 19.41 -9.52
N LEU A 126 3.92 19.49 -10.72
CA LEU A 126 4.99 18.58 -11.14
C LEU A 126 6.37 19.13 -10.75
N THR A 127 7.26 18.25 -10.32
CA THR A 127 8.67 18.52 -10.04
C THR A 127 9.56 17.76 -11.03
N PRO A 128 10.80 18.24 -11.30
CA PRO A 128 11.72 17.55 -12.18
C PRO A 128 12.03 16.12 -11.72
N ARG A 129 12.13 15.17 -12.67
CA ARG A 129 12.46 13.76 -12.37
C ARG A 129 13.81 13.59 -11.66
N THR A 130 14.77 14.46 -11.96
CA THR A 130 16.13 14.44 -11.39
C THR A 130 16.15 14.76 -9.90
N ALA A 131 15.13 15.49 -9.40
CA ALA A 131 15.01 15.85 -8.00
C ALA A 131 14.41 14.72 -7.13
N LYS A 132 13.92 13.64 -7.74
CA LYS A 132 13.38 12.44 -7.06
C LYS A 132 12.32 12.76 -6.00
N ALA A 133 12.20 11.91 -4.95
CA ALA A 133 11.26 12.13 -3.85
C ALA A 133 11.63 13.35 -3.00
N LEU A 134 12.92 13.59 -2.78
CA LEU A 134 13.39 14.79 -2.04
C LEU A 134 12.91 16.09 -2.67
N GLY A 135 12.96 16.21 -3.99
CA GLY A 135 12.46 17.41 -4.68
C GLY A 135 10.96 17.60 -4.53
N MET A 136 10.20 16.54 -4.46
CA MET A 136 8.76 16.60 -4.19
C MET A 136 8.51 17.13 -2.76
N VAL A 137 9.22 16.58 -1.76
CA VAL A 137 9.11 16.98 -0.35
C VAL A 137 9.50 18.45 -0.19
N GLN A 138 10.63 18.87 -0.77
CA GLN A 138 11.10 20.25 -0.69
C GLN A 138 10.07 21.21 -1.31
N LYS A 139 9.50 20.85 -2.48
CA LYS A 139 8.49 21.68 -3.13
C LYS A 139 7.19 21.81 -2.31
N ALA A 140 6.77 20.74 -1.66
CA ALA A 140 5.61 20.78 -0.76
C ALA A 140 5.87 21.69 0.44
N LYS A 141 7.06 21.62 1.07
CA LYS A 141 7.47 22.50 2.16
C LYS A 141 7.48 23.96 1.74
N GLU A 142 8.06 24.29 0.58
CA GLU A 142 8.08 25.65 0.05
C GLU A 142 6.68 26.22 -0.18
N LEU A 143 5.79 25.42 -0.78
CA LEU A 143 4.40 25.83 -1.02
C LEU A 143 3.65 26.03 0.30
N ALA A 144 3.82 25.11 1.28
CA ALA A 144 3.21 25.25 2.60
C ALA A 144 3.65 26.54 3.28
N ALA A 145 4.96 26.81 3.33
CA ALA A 145 5.52 27.98 3.97
C ALA A 145 5.11 29.30 3.29
N ALA A 146 5.12 29.33 1.96
CA ALA A 146 4.80 30.52 1.19
C ALA A 146 3.31 30.94 1.28
N ASN A 147 2.40 29.97 1.48
CA ASN A 147 0.96 30.19 1.41
C ASN A 147 0.24 29.96 2.75
N GLY A 148 0.91 29.54 3.80
CA GLY A 148 0.28 29.17 5.07
C GLY A 148 -0.60 27.92 4.96
N TRP A 149 -0.24 26.98 4.08
CA TRP A 149 -0.97 25.73 3.87
C TRP A 149 -0.58 24.66 4.90
N PHE A 150 -1.49 23.74 5.14
CA PHE A 150 -1.23 22.59 6.00
C PHE A 150 -0.44 21.51 5.23
N LEU A 151 0.78 21.20 5.70
CA LEU A 151 1.62 20.13 5.16
C LEU A 151 1.32 18.82 5.91
N ALA A 152 0.84 17.79 5.19
CA ALA A 152 0.37 16.54 5.81
C ALA A 152 1.49 15.65 6.37
N ARG A 153 2.70 15.68 5.77
CA ARG A 153 3.93 15.06 6.32
C ARG A 153 3.80 13.54 6.55
N GLN A 154 3.39 12.78 5.53
CA GLN A 154 3.15 11.34 5.64
C GLN A 154 4.34 10.52 6.16
N PHE A 155 5.56 11.00 6.01
CA PHE A 155 6.79 10.30 6.42
C PHE A 155 7.22 10.59 7.85
N GLU A 156 6.67 11.65 8.46
CA GLU A 156 7.02 12.13 9.80
C GLU A 156 5.85 12.09 10.79
N SER A 157 4.60 12.13 10.30
CA SER A 157 3.42 12.19 11.16
C SER A 157 3.18 10.91 11.93
N GLU A 158 3.12 11.02 13.26
CA GLU A 158 2.75 9.93 14.17
C GLU A 158 1.32 9.41 13.91
N ASP A 159 0.43 10.25 13.39
CA ASP A 159 -0.95 9.86 13.06
C ASP A 159 -0.99 8.73 12.03
N ASN A 160 0.07 8.58 11.22
CA ASN A 160 0.25 7.49 10.29
C ASN A 160 0.44 6.12 11.00
N ALA A 161 1.25 6.03 12.02
CA ALA A 161 1.40 4.79 12.79
C ALA A 161 0.16 4.53 13.65
N LYS A 162 -0.39 5.57 14.26
CA LYS A 162 -1.50 5.51 15.20
C LYS A 162 -2.80 4.97 14.58
N ILE A 163 -3.10 5.32 13.33
CA ILE A 163 -4.27 4.76 12.66
C ILE A 163 -4.15 3.24 12.47
N HIS A 164 -2.95 2.74 12.18
CA HIS A 164 -2.72 1.31 12.02
C HIS A 164 -2.73 0.57 13.36
N GLU A 165 -2.26 1.21 14.44
CA GLU A 165 -2.39 0.71 15.80
C GLU A 165 -3.86 0.57 16.22
N ASN A 166 -4.68 1.60 15.93
CA ASN A 166 -6.06 1.67 16.35
C ASN A 166 -7.05 0.92 15.44
N THR A 167 -6.66 0.60 14.19
CA THR A 167 -7.56 -0.02 13.21
C THR A 167 -6.97 -1.30 12.63
N THR A 168 -5.97 -1.25 11.76
CA THR A 168 -5.41 -2.43 11.07
C THR A 168 -4.97 -3.53 12.04
N ALA A 169 -4.28 -3.16 13.12
CA ALA A 169 -3.86 -4.11 14.15
C ALA A 169 -5.07 -4.71 14.87
N ARG A 170 -6.06 -3.90 15.22
CA ARG A 170 -7.30 -4.35 15.90
C ARG A 170 -8.13 -5.28 15.02
N GLU A 171 -8.20 -4.99 13.74
CA GLU A 171 -8.82 -5.88 12.76
C GLU A 171 -8.10 -7.23 12.68
N LEU A 172 -6.75 -7.24 12.60
CA LEU A 172 -5.97 -8.47 12.64
C LEU A 172 -6.20 -9.25 13.95
N MET A 173 -6.22 -8.57 15.10
CA MET A 173 -6.50 -9.21 16.38
C MET A 173 -7.90 -9.85 16.41
N ALA A 174 -8.90 -9.20 15.84
CA ALA A 174 -10.27 -9.72 15.76
C ALA A 174 -10.39 -10.88 14.76
N ASP A 175 -9.82 -10.72 13.55
CA ASP A 175 -9.86 -11.73 12.49
C ASP A 175 -9.18 -13.06 12.92
N PHE A 176 -8.13 -12.97 13.74
CA PHE A 176 -7.40 -14.13 14.27
C PHE A 176 -7.69 -14.43 15.76
N ALA A 177 -8.82 -13.96 16.33
CA ALA A 177 -9.11 -14.12 17.76
C ALA A 177 -9.19 -15.61 18.20
N GLY A 178 -9.75 -16.47 17.36
CA GLY A 178 -9.85 -17.93 17.60
C GLY A 178 -8.78 -18.74 16.89
N GLU A 179 -7.74 -18.10 16.36
CA GLU A 179 -6.76 -18.72 15.48
C GLU A 179 -5.33 -18.30 15.86
N ARG A 180 -4.35 -19.13 15.50
CA ARG A 180 -2.94 -18.75 15.54
C ARG A 180 -2.66 -17.68 14.50
N LEU A 181 -1.68 -16.83 14.78
CA LEU A 181 -1.00 -15.98 13.81
C LEU A 181 0.50 -16.10 14.12
N ASP A 182 1.17 -17.03 13.43
CA ASP A 182 2.58 -17.30 13.70
C ASP A 182 3.50 -16.28 13.02
N TYR A 183 3.09 -15.78 11.85
CA TYR A 183 3.87 -14.80 11.09
C TYR A 183 2.98 -13.73 10.51
N TRP A 184 3.42 -12.48 10.65
CA TRP A 184 2.85 -11.34 9.94
C TRP A 184 3.91 -10.73 9.02
N VAL A 185 3.60 -10.59 7.73
CA VAL A 185 4.55 -10.21 6.69
C VAL A 185 4.12 -8.89 6.05
N THR A 186 5.04 -7.92 5.97
CA THR A 186 4.80 -6.65 5.29
C THR A 186 6.10 -6.08 4.73
N GLY A 187 6.00 -5.18 3.74
CA GLY A 187 7.07 -4.25 3.41
C GLY A 187 6.79 -2.89 4.00
N TYR A 188 7.63 -1.91 3.71
CA TYR A 188 7.43 -0.54 4.15
C TYR A 188 7.52 0.47 3.02
N GLY A 189 6.60 1.45 3.03
CA GLY A 189 6.72 2.71 2.31
C GLY A 189 7.02 3.83 3.31
N THR A 190 5.98 4.36 3.98
CA THR A 190 6.14 5.35 5.05
C THR A 190 6.52 4.74 6.41
N GLY A 191 6.31 3.44 6.59
CA GLY A 191 6.53 2.76 7.87
C GLY A 191 5.31 2.69 8.79
N GLY A 192 4.27 3.48 8.55
CA GLY A 192 3.11 3.56 9.44
C GLY A 192 2.43 2.22 9.72
N THR A 193 2.22 1.40 8.68
CA THR A 193 1.60 0.08 8.84
C THR A 193 2.43 -0.84 9.74
N VAL A 194 3.74 -0.94 9.47
CA VAL A 194 4.61 -1.81 10.27
C VAL A 194 4.69 -1.32 11.71
N THR A 195 4.92 -0.02 11.93
CA THR A 195 5.06 0.55 13.27
C THR A 195 3.78 0.40 14.08
N GLY A 196 2.63 0.79 13.53
CA GLY A 196 1.35 0.69 14.25
C GLY A 196 0.92 -0.73 14.56
N VAL A 197 1.05 -1.66 13.59
CA VAL A 197 0.70 -3.07 13.82
C VAL A 197 1.67 -3.75 14.78
N ALA A 198 2.96 -3.46 14.66
CA ALA A 198 3.98 -4.05 15.52
C ALA A 198 3.81 -3.67 17.00
N ARG A 199 3.44 -2.43 17.32
CA ARG A 199 3.12 -1.99 18.69
C ARG A 199 2.10 -2.91 19.36
N VAL A 200 1.05 -3.28 18.63
CA VAL A 200 0.00 -4.16 19.14
C VAL A 200 0.45 -5.61 19.21
N LEU A 201 1.06 -6.12 18.13
CA LEU A 201 1.52 -7.52 18.10
C LEU A 201 2.56 -7.79 19.18
N ARG A 202 3.52 -6.91 19.40
CA ARG A 202 4.54 -7.08 20.46
C ARG A 202 3.93 -7.11 21.85
N LYS A 203 2.83 -6.40 22.07
CA LYS A 203 2.14 -6.36 23.37
C LYS A 203 1.15 -7.51 23.58
N GLU A 204 0.37 -7.84 22.55
CA GLU A 204 -0.82 -8.69 22.69
C GLU A 204 -0.65 -10.08 22.04
N ARG A 205 0.30 -10.23 21.11
CA ARG A 205 0.70 -11.50 20.47
C ARG A 205 2.23 -11.58 20.32
N PRO A 206 2.99 -11.57 21.42
CA PRO A 206 4.47 -11.51 21.39
C PRO A 206 5.10 -12.69 20.63
N ASP A 207 4.40 -13.82 20.53
CA ASP A 207 4.85 -15.02 19.80
C ASP A 207 4.69 -14.87 18.27
N THR A 208 3.92 -13.90 17.78
CA THR A 208 3.80 -13.63 16.34
C THR A 208 5.11 -13.03 15.82
N ARG A 209 5.75 -13.72 14.91
CA ARG A 209 6.96 -13.22 14.24
C ARG A 209 6.60 -12.19 13.18
N ILE A 210 7.22 -11.03 13.26
CA ILE A 210 7.06 -9.93 12.30
C ILE A 210 8.18 -10.01 11.27
N VAL A 211 7.80 -10.25 10.02
CA VAL A 211 8.73 -10.33 8.89
C VAL A 211 8.58 -9.07 8.04
N LEU A 212 9.65 -8.29 7.99
CA LEU A 212 9.72 -7.09 7.16
C LEU A 212 10.47 -7.40 5.87
N SER A 213 10.12 -6.72 4.78
CA SER A 213 10.74 -6.94 3.48
C SER A 213 11.20 -5.64 2.85
N GLU A 214 12.30 -5.73 2.11
CA GLU A 214 12.87 -4.65 1.29
C GLU A 214 13.12 -5.14 -0.13
N PRO A 215 13.18 -4.22 -1.13
CA PRO A 215 13.65 -4.58 -2.47
C PRO A 215 15.11 -5.06 -2.41
N ALA A 216 15.42 -6.18 -3.06
CA ALA A 216 16.76 -6.79 -3.03
C ALA A 216 17.88 -5.84 -3.52
N VAL A 217 17.54 -4.87 -4.35
CA VAL A 217 18.49 -3.85 -4.88
C VAL A 217 18.53 -2.57 -4.04
N ALA A 218 17.66 -2.41 -3.04
CA ALA A 218 17.54 -1.21 -2.20
C ALA A 218 17.26 -1.61 -0.75
N GLN A 219 18.22 -2.25 -0.11
CA GLN A 219 18.14 -2.77 1.24
C GLN A 219 18.64 -1.70 2.24
N LEU A 220 17.80 -0.69 2.50
CA LEU A 220 18.18 0.45 3.33
C LEU A 220 18.38 0.04 4.79
N LEU A 221 17.44 -0.72 5.35
CA LEU A 221 17.50 -1.20 6.74
C LEU A 221 18.62 -2.25 6.90
N ALA A 222 18.72 -3.21 5.98
CA ALA A 222 19.76 -4.25 6.04
C ALA A 222 21.15 -3.69 5.88
N SER A 223 21.33 -2.49 5.29
CA SER A 223 22.64 -1.82 5.20
C SER A 223 23.22 -1.43 6.55
N GLY A 224 22.36 -1.25 7.57
CA GLY A 224 22.77 -0.75 8.89
C GLY A 224 23.17 0.73 8.90
N VAL A 225 23.07 1.43 7.78
CA VAL A 225 23.42 2.86 7.68
C VAL A 225 22.25 3.71 8.16
N ALA A 226 22.53 4.64 9.05
CA ALA A 226 21.50 5.55 9.58
C ALA A 226 21.09 6.63 8.57
N GLN A 227 19.84 7.00 8.56
CA GLN A 227 19.33 8.13 7.77
C GLN A 227 19.67 9.46 8.44
N HIS A 228 20.35 10.33 7.73
CA HIS A 228 20.53 11.72 8.17
C HIS A 228 19.24 12.52 7.99
N ARG A 229 18.91 13.36 8.99
CA ARG A 229 17.65 14.11 9.06
C ARG A 229 17.89 15.57 9.43
N ASP A 230 17.02 16.43 8.94
CA ASP A 230 16.91 17.82 9.37
C ASP A 230 16.24 17.92 10.75
N ALA A 231 16.24 19.11 11.34
CA ALA A 231 15.64 19.36 12.66
C ALA A 231 14.14 19.07 12.73
N ASP A 232 13.43 19.08 11.60
CA ASP A 232 12.03 18.74 11.50
C ASP A 232 11.76 17.25 11.18
N HIS A 233 12.79 16.40 11.33
CA HIS A 233 12.79 14.96 11.08
C HIS A 233 12.68 14.56 9.61
N SER A 234 12.58 15.49 8.67
CA SER A 234 12.62 15.16 7.24
C SER A 234 14.02 14.67 6.82
N PRO A 235 14.11 13.84 5.77
CA PRO A 235 15.40 13.36 5.30
C PRO A 235 16.23 14.51 4.71
N SER A 236 17.50 14.63 5.12
CA SER A 236 18.44 15.63 4.60
C SER A 236 19.14 15.19 3.29
N GLY A 237 18.91 13.96 2.84
CA GLY A 237 19.49 13.44 1.60
C GLY A 237 19.03 12.03 1.25
N THR A 238 19.34 11.60 0.04
CA THR A 238 19.13 10.22 -0.42
C THR A 238 20.00 9.25 0.38
N HIS A 239 19.44 8.14 0.81
CA HIS A 239 20.16 7.10 1.55
C HIS A 239 21.20 6.42 0.64
N SER A 240 22.39 6.14 1.16
CA SER A 240 23.53 5.63 0.37
C SER A 240 23.27 4.24 -0.24
N ALA A 241 22.42 3.40 0.38
CA ALA A 241 22.05 2.08 -0.12
C ALA A 241 20.87 2.10 -1.09
N PHE A 242 20.31 3.27 -1.42
CA PHE A 242 19.16 3.34 -2.31
C PHE A 242 19.56 3.10 -3.78
N THR A 243 18.82 2.21 -4.40
CA THR A 243 18.82 1.99 -5.86
C THR A 243 17.37 1.97 -6.35
N PRO A 244 17.05 2.61 -7.49
CA PRO A 244 15.70 2.56 -8.06
C PRO A 244 15.22 1.12 -8.30
N HIS A 245 13.95 0.85 -7.97
CA HIS A 245 13.35 -0.48 -8.05
C HIS A 245 11.89 -0.40 -8.52
N PRO A 246 11.31 -1.49 -9.09
CA PRO A 246 9.95 -1.47 -9.63
C PRO A 246 8.85 -1.63 -8.57
N ILE A 247 9.17 -1.96 -7.31
CA ILE A 247 8.18 -2.17 -6.25
C ILE A 247 7.66 -0.82 -5.76
N GLN A 248 6.74 -0.24 -6.51
CA GLN A 248 6.19 1.10 -6.23
C GLN A 248 5.48 1.13 -4.89
N GLY A 249 5.69 2.20 -4.13
CA GLY A 249 5.11 2.39 -2.80
C GLY A 249 5.94 1.82 -1.65
N TRP A 250 7.00 1.04 -1.96
CA TRP A 250 7.97 0.59 -0.99
C TRP A 250 9.24 1.43 -1.03
N THR A 251 9.97 1.43 0.07
CA THR A 251 11.36 1.88 0.23
C THR A 251 11.66 3.14 -0.60
N PRO A 252 11.23 4.33 -0.16
CA PRO A 252 11.63 5.58 -0.80
C PRO A 252 13.15 5.73 -0.74
N ASP A 253 13.69 6.76 -1.38
CA ASP A 253 15.12 7.01 -1.40
C ASP A 253 15.71 7.48 -0.04
N PHE A 254 14.97 7.24 1.04
CA PHE A 254 15.35 7.47 2.43
C PHE A 254 14.59 6.52 3.37
N ILE A 255 15.08 6.37 4.61
CA ILE A 255 14.33 5.69 5.69
C ILE A 255 13.36 6.70 6.32
N PRO A 256 12.03 6.50 6.26
CA PRO A 256 11.04 7.41 6.85
C PRO A 256 11.18 7.52 8.37
N TYR A 257 10.83 8.70 8.92
CA TYR A 257 10.90 8.91 10.37
C TYR A 257 9.88 8.05 11.14
N VAL A 258 8.68 7.88 10.58
CA VAL A 258 7.65 6.98 11.16
C VAL A 258 8.14 5.54 11.32
N LEU A 259 9.05 5.09 10.46
CA LEU A 259 9.65 3.75 10.55
C LEU A 259 10.74 3.65 11.63
N GLN A 260 11.34 4.77 12.04
CA GLN A 260 12.51 4.78 12.93
C GLN A 260 12.25 4.05 14.24
N GLU A 261 11.06 4.20 14.82
CA GLU A 261 10.68 3.47 16.03
C GLU A 261 10.78 1.95 15.84
N SER A 262 10.31 1.44 14.71
CA SER A 262 10.38 -0.01 14.42
C SER A 262 11.82 -0.51 14.32
N VAL A 263 12.75 0.34 13.88
CA VAL A 263 14.17 0.04 13.82
C VAL A 263 14.78 0.07 15.23
N ASP A 264 14.54 1.14 15.99
CA ASP A 264 15.13 1.37 17.31
C ASP A 264 14.63 0.35 18.35
N GLN A 265 13.36 -0.04 18.27
CA GLN A 265 12.72 -0.99 19.17
C GLN A 265 12.82 -2.44 18.68
N HIS A 266 13.47 -2.69 17.53
CA HIS A 266 13.58 -4.02 16.93
C HIS A 266 12.21 -4.73 16.77
N TYR A 267 11.23 -4.02 16.22
CA TYR A 267 9.87 -4.53 16.07
C TYR A 267 9.72 -5.64 15.04
N TYR A 268 10.71 -5.92 14.22
CA TYR A 268 10.71 -7.04 13.27
C TYR A 268 11.74 -8.10 13.66
N ASP A 269 11.37 -9.36 13.46
CA ASP A 269 12.21 -10.52 13.80
C ASP A 269 13.11 -10.94 12.63
N GLU A 270 12.69 -10.60 11.43
CA GLU A 270 13.40 -10.99 10.22
C GLU A 270 13.22 -9.94 9.12
N LEU A 271 14.26 -9.72 8.34
CA LEU A 271 14.28 -8.85 7.17
C LEU A 271 14.60 -9.71 5.95
N ILE A 272 13.64 -9.86 5.02
CA ILE A 272 13.77 -10.71 3.83
C ILE A 272 13.76 -9.84 2.57
N PRO A 273 14.83 -9.84 1.76
CA PRO A 273 14.84 -9.11 0.50
C PRO A 273 13.98 -9.82 -0.56
N VAL A 274 13.35 -9.04 -1.45
CA VAL A 274 12.58 -9.55 -2.58
C VAL A 274 12.95 -8.85 -3.88
N THR A 275 13.04 -9.60 -4.98
CA THR A 275 13.35 -9.02 -6.29
C THR A 275 12.11 -8.42 -6.95
N GLY A 276 12.31 -7.41 -7.82
CA GLY A 276 11.22 -6.84 -8.61
C GLY A 276 10.54 -7.87 -9.52
N PRO A 277 11.29 -8.72 -10.25
CA PRO A 277 10.73 -9.81 -11.03
C PRO A 277 9.87 -10.77 -10.22
N ASP A 278 10.28 -11.21 -9.03
CA ASP A 278 9.50 -12.09 -8.17
C ASP A 278 8.21 -11.42 -7.69
N ALA A 279 8.27 -10.14 -7.35
CA ALA A 279 7.12 -9.35 -6.97
C ALA A 279 6.06 -9.27 -8.08
N ILE A 280 6.51 -8.99 -9.32
CA ILE A 280 5.65 -8.92 -10.51
C ILE A 280 5.06 -10.30 -10.83
N ALA A 281 5.88 -11.34 -10.84
CA ALA A 281 5.44 -12.71 -11.12
C ALA A 281 4.39 -13.17 -10.07
N CYS A 282 4.61 -12.87 -8.79
CA CYS A 282 3.68 -13.22 -7.71
C CYS A 282 2.35 -12.46 -7.81
N SER A 283 2.38 -11.17 -8.17
CA SER A 283 1.15 -10.40 -8.39
C SER A 283 0.32 -10.97 -9.54
N ARG A 284 0.96 -11.33 -10.65
CA ARG A 284 0.30 -11.99 -11.80
C ARG A 284 -0.30 -13.36 -11.42
N ARG A 285 0.45 -14.15 -10.65
CA ARG A 285 -0.02 -15.45 -10.15
C ARG A 285 -1.24 -15.29 -9.23
N LEU A 286 -1.25 -14.31 -8.32
CA LEU A 286 -2.40 -14.01 -7.48
C LEU A 286 -3.66 -13.75 -8.31
N ALA A 287 -3.54 -13.01 -9.41
CA ALA A 287 -4.68 -12.74 -10.28
C ALA A 287 -5.20 -14.02 -10.97
N VAL A 288 -4.31 -14.84 -11.54
CA VAL A 288 -4.70 -16.03 -12.32
C VAL A 288 -5.06 -17.22 -11.43
N GLU A 289 -4.35 -17.42 -10.32
CA GLU A 289 -4.51 -18.59 -9.46
C GLU A 289 -5.55 -18.37 -8.36
N GLU A 290 -5.64 -17.16 -7.79
CA GLU A 290 -6.51 -16.87 -6.65
C GLU A 290 -7.63 -15.87 -6.96
N GLY A 291 -7.63 -15.24 -8.15
CA GLY A 291 -8.57 -14.18 -8.50
C GLY A 291 -8.36 -12.88 -7.72
N ILE A 292 -7.17 -12.67 -7.18
CA ILE A 292 -6.83 -11.50 -6.36
C ILE A 292 -6.01 -10.51 -7.19
N PHE A 293 -6.56 -9.33 -7.41
CA PHE A 293 -5.96 -8.30 -8.24
C PHE A 293 -5.27 -7.23 -7.38
N THR A 294 -3.94 -7.29 -7.28
CA THR A 294 -3.14 -6.42 -6.42
C THR A 294 -1.98 -5.78 -7.19
N GLY A 295 -1.43 -4.69 -6.64
CA GLY A 295 -0.23 -4.05 -7.18
C GLY A 295 1.05 -4.84 -6.93
N ILE A 296 2.18 -4.32 -7.45
CA ILE A 296 3.50 -4.98 -7.37
C ILE A 296 3.93 -5.21 -5.92
N SER A 297 3.64 -4.26 -5.01
CA SER A 297 3.98 -4.40 -3.59
C SER A 297 3.21 -5.51 -2.89
N GLY A 298 1.96 -5.77 -3.29
CA GLY A 298 1.19 -6.93 -2.82
C GLY A 298 1.81 -8.25 -3.30
N GLY A 299 2.22 -8.31 -4.57
CA GLY A 299 2.99 -9.44 -5.09
C GLY A 299 4.31 -9.66 -4.34
N ALA A 300 5.00 -8.57 -3.96
CA ALA A 300 6.22 -8.63 -3.17
C ALA A 300 6.01 -9.25 -1.78
N THR A 301 4.98 -8.83 -1.04
CA THR A 301 4.67 -9.43 0.26
C THR A 301 4.28 -10.89 0.17
N VAL A 302 3.53 -11.28 -0.86
CA VAL A 302 3.17 -12.69 -1.09
C VAL A 302 4.39 -13.52 -1.49
N ALA A 303 5.30 -13.00 -2.32
CA ALA A 303 6.54 -13.70 -2.65
C ALA A 303 7.36 -14.03 -1.40
N VAL A 304 7.51 -13.05 -0.49
CA VAL A 304 8.19 -13.25 0.80
C VAL A 304 7.43 -14.24 1.69
N ALA A 305 6.10 -14.12 1.77
CA ALA A 305 5.28 -15.04 2.54
C ALA A 305 5.37 -16.49 2.01
N LEU A 306 5.48 -16.70 0.70
CA LEU A 306 5.70 -18.02 0.10
C LEU A 306 7.11 -18.56 0.38
N GLN A 307 8.16 -17.72 0.34
CA GLN A 307 9.51 -18.12 0.76
C GLN A 307 9.51 -18.58 2.23
N LEU A 308 8.85 -17.82 3.09
CA LEU A 308 8.69 -18.15 4.51
C LEU A 308 7.93 -19.46 4.69
N ALA A 309 6.85 -19.65 3.93
CA ALA A 309 6.00 -20.84 3.99
C ALA A 309 6.77 -22.13 3.68
N GLN A 310 7.81 -22.10 2.82
CA GLN A 310 8.63 -23.28 2.51
C GLN A 310 9.38 -23.85 3.73
N ARG A 311 9.67 -23.02 4.72
CA ARG A 311 10.45 -23.39 5.92
C ARG A 311 9.64 -23.27 7.22
N ALA A 312 8.41 -22.80 7.15
CA ALA A 312 7.54 -22.68 8.31
C ALA A 312 7.11 -24.07 8.80
N PRO A 313 7.00 -24.28 10.12
CA PRO A 313 6.49 -25.53 10.68
C PRO A 313 5.10 -25.87 10.16
N GLU A 314 4.77 -27.17 10.13
CA GLU A 314 3.44 -27.66 9.79
C GLU A 314 2.35 -27.01 10.65
N GLY A 315 1.24 -26.62 10.04
CA GLY A 315 0.13 -25.95 10.69
C GLY A 315 0.34 -24.45 10.94
N SER A 316 1.48 -23.89 10.53
CA SER A 316 1.73 -22.44 10.69
C SER A 316 0.69 -21.60 9.97
N VAL A 317 0.35 -20.48 10.59
CA VAL A 317 -0.57 -19.45 10.05
C VAL A 317 0.21 -18.18 9.73
N ILE A 318 0.16 -17.78 8.47
CA ILE A 318 0.88 -16.62 7.93
C ILE A 318 -0.16 -15.63 7.42
N CYS A 319 -0.03 -14.35 7.77
CA CYS A 319 -0.80 -13.26 7.17
C CYS A 319 0.13 -12.24 6.54
N CYS A 320 -0.11 -11.82 5.30
CA CYS A 320 0.66 -10.77 4.65
C CYS A 320 -0.23 -9.65 4.11
N MET A 321 0.34 -8.44 3.94
CA MET A 321 -0.38 -7.24 3.54
C MET A 321 -0.47 -7.11 2.02
N LEU A 322 -1.68 -6.85 1.47
CA LEU A 322 -1.87 -6.38 0.10
C LEU A 322 -2.29 -4.91 0.12
N ALA A 323 -1.37 -4.04 -0.25
CA ALA A 323 -1.51 -2.61 -0.02
C ALA A 323 -2.55 -1.92 -0.90
N ASP A 324 -2.77 -2.39 -2.15
CA ASP A 324 -3.65 -1.74 -3.13
C ASP A 324 -4.09 -2.67 -4.26
N THR A 325 -4.91 -2.12 -5.18
CA THR A 325 -5.38 -2.78 -6.40
C THR A 325 -4.35 -2.73 -7.54
N GLY A 326 -4.41 -3.71 -8.44
CA GLY A 326 -3.58 -3.78 -9.65
C GLY A 326 -3.91 -2.76 -10.74
N GLU A 327 -5.11 -2.19 -10.79
CA GLU A 327 -5.54 -1.24 -11.82
C GLU A 327 -4.65 0.01 -11.94
N ARG A 328 -3.97 0.40 -10.88
CA ARG A 328 -3.08 1.57 -10.84
C ARG A 328 -1.74 1.35 -11.54
N TYR A 329 -1.52 0.15 -12.10
CA TYR A 329 -0.25 -0.30 -12.66
C TYR A 329 -0.34 -0.68 -14.13
N LEU A 330 -1.44 -0.34 -14.84
CA LEU A 330 -1.70 -0.68 -16.24
C LEU A 330 -0.56 -0.28 -17.19
N SER A 331 0.09 0.86 -16.97
CA SER A 331 1.21 1.36 -17.76
C SER A 331 2.59 0.98 -17.20
N THR A 332 2.67 -0.04 -16.35
CA THR A 332 3.90 -0.47 -15.69
C THR A 332 4.32 -1.88 -16.14
N PRO A 333 5.53 -2.35 -15.79
CA PRO A 333 5.97 -3.72 -16.08
C PRO A 333 5.05 -4.82 -15.53
N LEU A 334 4.11 -4.52 -14.61
CA LEU A 334 3.12 -5.49 -14.15
C LEU A 334 2.26 -6.02 -15.30
N PHE A 335 1.94 -5.18 -16.29
CA PHE A 335 1.11 -5.52 -17.45
C PHE A 335 1.89 -5.78 -18.73
N GLU A 336 3.22 -5.76 -18.65
CA GLU A 336 4.06 -6.06 -19.82
C GLU A 336 3.72 -7.44 -20.40
N GLY A 337 3.45 -7.51 -21.70
CA GLY A 337 3.05 -8.74 -22.39
C GLY A 337 1.57 -9.11 -22.24
N VAL A 338 0.75 -8.31 -21.53
CA VAL A 338 -0.71 -8.47 -21.56
C VAL A 338 -1.24 -7.76 -22.81
N ALA A 339 -1.78 -8.54 -23.76
CA ALA A 339 -2.26 -8.03 -25.02
C ALA A 339 -3.52 -7.16 -24.86
N THR A 340 -3.66 -6.15 -25.71
CA THR A 340 -4.89 -5.35 -25.89
C THR A 340 -5.71 -5.83 -27.07
N GLU A 341 -5.06 -6.44 -28.07
CA GLU A 341 -5.67 -7.02 -29.25
C GLU A 341 -5.88 -8.52 -29.03
N MET A 342 -6.71 -9.13 -29.84
CA MET A 342 -6.92 -10.57 -29.79
C MET A 342 -5.62 -11.34 -30.05
N THR A 343 -5.41 -12.37 -29.25
CA THR A 343 -4.34 -13.34 -29.50
C THR A 343 -4.73 -14.26 -30.68
N PRO A 344 -3.78 -14.97 -31.30
CA PRO A 344 -4.12 -15.93 -32.37
C PRO A 344 -5.14 -16.98 -31.94
N GLU A 345 -5.12 -17.41 -30.67
CA GLU A 345 -6.10 -18.35 -30.11
C GLU A 345 -7.48 -17.72 -30.01
N GLU A 346 -7.58 -16.45 -29.59
CA GLU A 346 -8.84 -15.71 -29.53
C GLU A 346 -9.40 -15.38 -30.90
N GLU A 347 -8.57 -15.11 -31.89
CA GLU A 347 -8.96 -14.97 -33.29
C GLU A 347 -9.55 -16.28 -33.84
N ALA A 348 -8.85 -17.39 -33.57
CA ALA A 348 -9.35 -18.71 -33.98
C ALA A 348 -10.70 -19.02 -33.30
N LEU A 349 -10.85 -18.67 -32.02
CA LEU A 349 -12.11 -18.82 -31.29
C LEU A 349 -13.20 -17.92 -31.89
N SER A 350 -12.90 -16.67 -32.21
CA SER A 350 -13.83 -15.75 -32.87
C SER A 350 -14.34 -16.30 -34.22
N HIS A 351 -13.45 -16.89 -35.00
CA HIS A 351 -13.78 -17.46 -36.32
C HIS A 351 -14.47 -18.84 -36.24
N SER A 352 -14.58 -19.43 -35.04
CA SER A 352 -15.29 -20.72 -34.85
C SER A 352 -16.81 -20.61 -35.03
N THR A 353 -17.36 -19.39 -35.04
CA THR A 353 -18.78 -19.08 -35.27
C THR A 353 -18.94 -18.01 -36.36
N PRO A 354 -20.03 -18.05 -37.19
CA PRO A 354 -20.13 -17.17 -38.35
C PRO A 354 -20.52 -15.71 -38.05
N GLY A 355 -21.03 -15.41 -36.87
CA GLY A 355 -21.54 -14.06 -36.52
C GLY A 355 -20.56 -13.17 -35.82
N TYR A 356 -20.70 -11.85 -36.02
CA TYR A 356 -20.02 -10.80 -35.23
C TYR A 356 -18.48 -10.85 -35.21
N GLN A 357 -17.89 -11.37 -36.29
CA GLN A 357 -16.43 -11.36 -36.45
C GLN A 357 -15.95 -9.95 -36.78
N LEU A 358 -14.74 -9.58 -36.28
CA LEU A 358 -14.08 -8.37 -36.76
C LEU A 358 -13.71 -8.51 -38.23
N PRO A 359 -13.79 -7.42 -39.03
CA PRO A 359 -13.25 -7.42 -40.38
C PRO A 359 -11.77 -7.85 -40.37
N ALA A 360 -11.35 -8.60 -41.37
CA ALA A 360 -9.93 -8.85 -41.57
C ALA A 360 -9.19 -7.51 -41.73
N ALA A 361 -8.10 -7.35 -40.99
CA ALA A 361 -7.28 -6.12 -40.98
C ALA A 361 -6.61 -5.86 -42.34
#